data_c0d1708b705d494c583c4e800a0d8481
#
_entry.id   c0d1708b705d494c583c4e800a0d8481
#
_cell.length_a   1.000
_cell.length_b   1.000
_cell.length_c   1.000
_cell.angle_alpha   90.00
_cell.angle_beta   90.00
_cell.angle_gamma   90.00
#
_symmetry.space_group_name_H-M   'P 1'
#
loop_
_entity.id
_entity.type
_entity.pdbx_description
1 polymer ?
#
loop_
_entity_poly.entity_id
_entity_poly.type
_entity_poly.pdbx_seq_one_letter_code
_entity_poly.pdbx_strand_id
1 'polypeptide(L)'
;MYLDEFFGYKNQLVEDLLTEKEIVKLLGDDLEEQDAEKLMYTQVFPYEFVPETVEHGHTFICCDVDIDRVYNKTFLSPVLYIWLFTHKSLLRLPEGGVRIDKLAHEIAKKIEGSYYYGLGTLSINSCKRFAPMMDYQGKVLVFKTRDFNTTAPTGKQIPSNRKTG
;
A
#
# COMPACT_ATOMS: atom_id res chain seq x y z
N MET A 1 20.18 -0.82 8.51
CA MET A 1 19.14 -0.02 7.83
C MET A 1 18.84 1.21 8.64
N TYR A 2 18.91 2.35 8.03
CA TYR A 2 18.56 3.62 8.65
C TYR A 2 17.09 3.91 8.42
N LEU A 3 16.43 4.62 9.34
CA LEU A 3 15.00 4.90 9.24
C LEU A 3 14.63 5.75 8.01
N ASP A 4 15.51 6.65 7.59
CA ASP A 4 15.31 7.49 6.41
C ASP A 4 15.28 6.65 5.12
N GLU A 5 16.14 5.65 4.98
CA GLU A 5 16.07 4.69 3.88
C GLU A 5 14.75 3.93 3.91
N PHE A 6 14.40 3.44 5.09
CA PHE A 6 13.18 2.66 5.29
C PHE A 6 11.94 3.45 4.91
N PHE A 7 11.84 4.70 5.34
CA PHE A 7 10.73 5.56 4.96
C PHE A 7 10.78 6.02 3.50
N GLY A 8 11.96 6.03 2.89
CA GLY A 8 12.12 6.33 1.46
C GLY A 8 11.46 5.30 0.55
N TYR A 9 11.33 4.05 0.98
CA TYR A 9 10.72 2.99 0.18
C TYR A 9 9.24 3.24 -0.13
N LYS A 10 8.52 3.94 0.72
CA LYS A 10 7.13 4.31 0.44
C LYS A 10 6.98 5.27 -0.73
N ASN A 11 7.96 6.15 -0.96
CA ASN A 11 7.97 7.02 -2.13
C ASN A 11 8.10 6.20 -3.41
N GLN A 12 9.00 5.23 -3.44
CA GLN A 12 9.15 4.31 -4.57
C GLN A 12 7.87 3.53 -4.83
N LEU A 13 7.21 3.07 -3.77
CA LEU A 13 5.94 2.38 -3.89
C LEU A 13 4.87 3.24 -4.55
N VAL A 14 4.73 4.48 -4.09
CA VAL A 14 3.73 5.41 -4.63
C VAL A 14 3.99 5.72 -6.11
N GLU A 15 5.25 5.97 -6.47
CA GLU A 15 5.65 6.17 -7.86
C GLU A 15 5.35 4.93 -8.72
N ASP A 16 5.62 3.75 -8.21
CA ASP A 16 5.37 2.49 -8.93
C ASP A 16 3.88 2.22 -9.12
N LEU A 17 3.03 2.55 -8.16
CA LEU A 17 1.57 2.46 -8.32
C LEU A 17 1.08 3.33 -9.48
N LEU A 18 1.68 4.50 -9.68
CA LEU A 18 1.33 5.42 -10.75
C LEU A 18 1.82 4.96 -12.14
N THR A 19 2.65 3.93 -12.23
CA THR A 19 3.01 3.31 -13.51
C THR A 19 1.92 2.39 -14.07
N GLU A 20 0.96 1.99 -13.24
CA GLU A 20 -0.12 1.11 -13.64
C GLU A 20 -1.31 1.88 -14.23
N LYS A 21 -1.58 1.66 -15.52
CA LYS A 21 -2.67 2.32 -16.25
C LYS A 21 -4.02 2.18 -15.57
N GLU A 22 -4.33 0.98 -15.09
CA GLU A 22 -5.62 0.69 -14.47
C GLU A 22 -5.79 1.45 -13.16
N ILE A 23 -4.71 1.65 -12.40
CA ILE A 23 -4.72 2.45 -11.18
C ILE A 23 -4.94 3.93 -11.52
N VAL A 24 -4.21 4.46 -12.50
CA VAL A 24 -4.36 5.87 -12.93
C VAL A 24 -5.78 6.16 -13.38
N LYS A 25 -6.37 5.30 -14.20
CA LYS A 25 -7.76 5.44 -14.66
C LYS A 25 -8.78 5.41 -13.53
N LEU A 26 -8.52 4.64 -12.49
CA LEU A 26 -9.42 4.57 -11.33
C LEU A 26 -9.33 5.81 -10.42
N LEU A 27 -8.27 6.59 -10.54
CA LEU A 27 -8.13 7.86 -9.82
C LEU A 27 -8.94 9.01 -10.44
N GLY A 28 -9.35 8.87 -11.69
CA GLY A 28 -10.23 9.81 -12.35
C GLY A 28 -10.62 9.34 -13.75
N ASP A 29 -11.89 9.53 -14.12
CA ASP A 29 -12.46 9.00 -15.36
C ASP A 29 -11.82 9.62 -16.62
N ASP A 30 -11.28 10.83 -16.51
CA ASP A 30 -10.65 11.57 -17.61
C ASP A 30 -9.11 11.47 -17.59
N LEU A 31 -8.52 10.68 -16.71
CA LEU A 31 -7.07 10.57 -16.55
C LEU A 31 -6.47 9.56 -17.54
N GLU A 32 -5.32 9.93 -18.10
CA GLU A 32 -4.52 9.09 -18.97
C GLU A 32 -3.13 8.85 -18.35
N GLU A 33 -2.33 7.94 -18.92
CA GLU A 33 -0.99 7.62 -18.42
C GLU A 33 -0.08 8.84 -18.26
N GLN A 34 -0.18 9.79 -19.17
CA GLN A 34 0.62 11.02 -19.15
C GLN A 34 0.29 11.94 -17.98
N ASP A 35 -0.85 11.75 -17.34
CA ASP A 35 -1.28 12.55 -16.19
C ASP A 35 -0.72 12.02 -14.85
N ALA A 36 -0.07 10.85 -14.87
CA ALA A 36 0.39 10.18 -13.65
C ALA A 36 1.27 11.06 -12.76
N GLU A 37 2.20 11.80 -13.34
CA GLU A 37 3.09 12.68 -12.56
C GLU A 37 2.33 13.79 -11.82
N LYS A 38 1.21 14.24 -12.37
CA LYS A 38 0.39 15.29 -11.77
C LYS A 38 -0.39 14.79 -10.55
N LEU A 39 -0.55 13.47 -10.42
CA LEU A 39 -1.31 12.87 -9.33
C LEU A 39 -0.52 12.79 -8.03
N MET A 40 0.80 12.82 -8.12
CA MET A 40 1.68 12.82 -6.96
C MET A 40 1.45 14.10 -6.15
N TYR A 41 1.21 13.93 -4.84
CA TYR A 41 0.86 15.01 -3.89
C TYR A 41 -0.43 15.78 -4.19
N THR A 42 -1.26 15.28 -5.10
CA THR A 42 -2.61 15.80 -5.34
C THR A 42 -3.69 14.76 -5.08
N GLN A 43 -3.50 13.53 -5.49
CA GLN A 43 -4.39 12.39 -5.23
C GLN A 43 -3.67 11.17 -4.65
N VAL A 44 -2.34 11.11 -4.77
CA VAL A 44 -1.52 10.02 -4.26
C VAL A 44 -0.43 10.58 -3.35
N PHE A 45 -0.42 10.10 -2.11
CA PHE A 45 0.44 10.65 -1.05
C PHE A 45 1.24 9.55 -0.35
N PRO A 46 2.55 9.77 -0.11
CA PRO A 46 3.36 8.88 0.72
C PRO A 46 3.19 9.18 2.22
N TYR A 47 2.02 9.62 2.63
CA TYR A 47 1.62 9.90 4.02
C TYR A 47 0.11 9.94 4.11
N GLU A 48 -0.44 9.89 5.31
CA GLU A 48 -1.88 10.04 5.54
C GLU A 48 -2.32 11.46 5.21
N PHE A 49 -3.30 11.56 4.34
CA PHE A 49 -3.90 12.83 3.90
C PHE A 49 -5.42 12.75 4.03
N VAL A 50 -6.01 13.79 4.55
CA VAL A 50 -7.47 13.96 4.62
C VAL A 50 -7.82 15.29 3.96
N PRO A 51 -8.70 15.30 2.94
CA PRO A 51 -9.09 16.55 2.28
C PRO A 51 -9.85 17.45 3.24
N GLU A 52 -9.49 18.72 3.25
CA GLU A 52 -10.11 19.73 4.13
C GLU A 52 -11.45 20.23 3.58
N THR A 53 -11.60 20.23 2.25
CA THR A 53 -12.79 20.72 1.58
C THR A 53 -13.33 19.73 0.57
N VAL A 54 -14.64 19.76 0.34
CA VAL A 54 -15.39 18.84 -0.50
C VAL A 54 -15.73 19.45 -1.87
N GLU A 55 -15.22 20.62 -2.20
CA GLU A 55 -15.63 21.38 -3.40
C GLU A 55 -15.43 20.59 -4.71
N HIS A 56 -14.39 19.74 -4.77
CA HIS A 56 -14.16 18.84 -5.90
C HIS A 56 -13.78 17.47 -5.36
N GLY A 57 -14.75 16.57 -5.36
CA GLY A 57 -14.51 15.19 -4.93
C GLY A 57 -13.54 14.46 -5.84
N HIS A 58 -12.53 13.83 -5.24
CA HIS A 58 -11.54 13.03 -5.92
C HIS A 58 -11.41 11.64 -5.29
N THR A 59 -10.64 10.80 -5.94
CA THR A 59 -10.19 9.52 -5.41
C THR A 59 -8.75 9.66 -4.94
N PHE A 60 -8.44 9.15 -3.75
CA PHE A 60 -7.14 9.32 -3.11
C PHE A 60 -6.52 7.97 -2.76
N ILE A 61 -5.20 7.92 -2.85
CA ILE A 61 -4.37 6.83 -2.33
C ILE A 61 -3.35 7.44 -1.37
N CYS A 62 -3.30 6.93 -0.15
CA CYS A 62 -2.31 7.33 0.83
C CYS A 62 -1.54 6.09 1.29
N CYS A 63 -0.23 6.19 1.42
CA CYS A 63 0.62 5.10 1.87
C CYS A 63 1.44 5.53 3.06
N ASP A 64 1.60 4.64 4.03
CA ASP A 64 2.57 4.82 5.11
C ASP A 64 3.14 3.47 5.54
N VAL A 65 4.29 3.51 6.16
CA VAL A 65 5.01 2.33 6.61
C VAL A 65 5.30 2.45 8.09
N ASP A 66 4.81 1.49 8.86
CA ASP A 66 5.10 1.38 10.29
C ASP A 66 6.11 0.25 10.54
N ILE A 67 6.77 0.33 11.68
CA ILE A 67 7.55 -0.75 12.23
C ILE A 67 6.79 -1.32 13.42
N ASP A 68 6.18 -2.46 13.22
CA ASP A 68 5.36 -3.12 14.25
C ASP A 68 6.23 -3.65 15.39
N ARG A 69 7.39 -4.25 15.06
CA ARG A 69 8.32 -4.79 16.04
C ARG A 69 9.78 -4.67 15.59
N VAL A 70 10.64 -4.50 16.57
CA VAL A 70 12.09 -4.58 16.41
C VAL A 70 12.59 -5.82 17.15
N TYR A 71 13.19 -6.75 16.43
CA TYR A 71 13.72 -7.99 17.01
C TYR A 71 15.24 -7.91 17.10
N ASN A 72 15.77 -8.08 18.32
CA ASN A 72 17.20 -8.23 18.58
C ASN A 72 18.10 -7.19 17.89
N LYS A 73 17.66 -5.97 17.75
CA LYS A 73 18.35 -4.86 17.06
C LYS A 73 18.68 -5.10 15.58
N THR A 74 18.34 -6.24 15.03
CA THR A 74 18.73 -6.66 13.67
C THR A 74 17.57 -6.79 12.71
N PHE A 75 16.39 -7.14 13.22
CA PHE A 75 15.23 -7.42 12.37
C PHE A 75 14.09 -6.46 12.68
N LEU A 76 13.53 -5.90 11.63
CA LEU A 76 12.34 -5.06 11.69
C LEU A 76 11.14 -5.82 11.11
N SER A 77 9.97 -5.57 11.65
CA SER A 77 8.71 -6.04 11.10
C SER A 77 7.98 -4.86 10.48
N PRO A 78 8.20 -4.57 9.20
CA PRO A 78 7.50 -3.48 8.55
C PRO A 78 6.06 -3.84 8.26
N VAL A 79 5.19 -2.85 8.38
CA VAL A 79 3.78 -2.95 8.03
C VAL A 79 3.47 -1.81 7.09
N LEU A 80 3.01 -2.14 5.90
CA LEU A 80 2.59 -1.16 4.90
C LEU A 80 1.08 -0.95 5.00
N TYR A 81 0.69 0.29 5.18
CA TYR A 81 -0.71 0.73 5.14
C TYR A 81 -0.99 1.47 3.85
N ILE A 82 -2.09 1.12 3.20
CA ILE A 82 -2.59 1.85 2.04
C ILE A 82 -4.05 2.19 2.29
N TRP A 83 -4.33 3.47 2.40
CA TRP A 83 -5.69 3.99 2.52
C TRP A 83 -6.18 4.42 1.15
N LEU A 84 -7.32 3.90 0.75
CA LEU A 84 -7.99 4.22 -0.49
C LEU A 84 -9.34 4.82 -0.15
N PHE A 85 -9.64 5.99 -0.64
CA PHE A 85 -10.95 6.58 -0.43
C PHE A 85 -11.35 7.48 -1.58
N THR A 86 -12.63 7.57 -1.81
CA THR A 86 -13.22 8.38 -2.87
C THR A 86 -14.46 9.11 -2.38
N HIS A 87 -14.72 10.25 -2.98
CA HIS A 87 -15.95 10.98 -2.75
C HIS A 87 -17.15 10.13 -3.20
N LYS A 88 -18.26 10.22 -2.47
CA LYS A 88 -19.48 9.43 -2.75
C LYS A 88 -19.99 9.57 -4.19
N SER A 89 -19.80 10.72 -4.83
CA SER A 89 -20.20 10.95 -6.22
C SER A 89 -19.41 10.12 -7.24
N LEU A 90 -18.23 9.62 -6.87
CA LEU A 90 -17.35 8.85 -7.72
C LEU A 90 -17.32 7.34 -7.40
N LEU A 91 -18.06 6.90 -6.40
CA LEU A 91 -18.08 5.50 -5.98
C LEU A 91 -18.45 4.53 -7.09
N ARG A 92 -19.48 4.88 -7.86
CA ARG A 92 -19.95 4.05 -8.97
C ARG A 92 -19.13 4.32 -10.21
N LEU A 93 -18.56 3.27 -10.79
CA LEU A 93 -17.89 3.36 -12.09
C LEU A 93 -18.89 3.52 -13.23
N PRO A 94 -18.54 4.28 -14.30
CA PRO A 94 -19.39 4.43 -15.48
C PRO A 94 -19.78 3.09 -16.12
N GLU A 95 -18.84 2.14 -16.18
CA GLU A 95 -19.04 0.79 -16.72
C GLU A 95 -19.71 -0.18 -15.74
N GLY A 96 -19.98 0.25 -14.53
CA GLY A 96 -20.52 -0.56 -13.44
C GLY A 96 -19.48 -1.02 -12.43
N GLY A 97 -19.94 -1.33 -11.23
CA GLY A 97 -19.10 -1.73 -10.12
C GLY A 97 -18.69 -0.56 -9.22
N VAL A 98 -17.96 -0.89 -8.17
CA VAL A 98 -17.52 0.06 -7.15
C VAL A 98 -16.04 0.41 -7.37
N ARG A 99 -15.76 1.68 -7.55
CA ARG A 99 -14.41 2.21 -7.82
C ARG A 99 -13.38 1.74 -6.79
N ILE A 100 -13.69 1.86 -5.52
CA ILE A 100 -12.76 1.50 -4.44
C ILE A 100 -12.49 0.01 -4.39
N ASP A 101 -13.46 -0.83 -4.69
CA ASP A 101 -13.25 -2.29 -4.73
C ASP A 101 -12.29 -2.67 -5.87
N LYS A 102 -12.47 -2.07 -7.03
CA LYS A 102 -11.59 -2.31 -8.18
C LYS A 102 -10.19 -1.76 -7.94
N LEU A 103 -10.09 -0.57 -7.36
CA LEU A 103 -8.80 0.03 -7.01
C LEU A 103 -8.04 -0.81 -5.97
N ALA A 104 -8.72 -1.29 -4.94
CA ALA A 104 -8.14 -2.18 -3.95
C ALA A 104 -7.61 -3.47 -4.58
N HIS A 105 -8.36 -4.04 -5.54
CA HIS A 105 -7.93 -5.23 -6.27
C HIS A 105 -6.66 -4.98 -7.10
N GLU A 106 -6.61 -3.90 -7.87
CA GLU A 106 -5.45 -3.58 -8.72
C GLU A 106 -4.20 -3.30 -7.87
N ILE A 107 -4.35 -2.59 -6.77
CA ILE A 107 -3.23 -2.33 -5.85
C ILE A 107 -2.77 -3.63 -5.18
N ALA A 108 -3.69 -4.44 -4.69
CA ALA A 108 -3.34 -5.72 -4.07
C ALA A 108 -2.63 -6.65 -5.06
N LYS A 109 -3.10 -6.70 -6.29
CA LYS A 109 -2.47 -7.47 -7.37
C LYS A 109 -1.03 -7.01 -7.67
N LYS A 110 -0.78 -5.71 -7.62
CA LYS A 110 0.55 -5.13 -7.84
C LYS A 110 1.52 -5.44 -6.70
N ILE A 111 1.04 -5.39 -5.46
CA ILE A 111 1.89 -5.46 -4.26
C ILE A 111 2.05 -6.88 -3.74
N GLU A 112 1.03 -7.74 -3.86
CA GLU A 112 1.08 -9.11 -3.34
C GLU A 112 2.28 -9.88 -3.88
N GLY A 113 3.09 -10.40 -2.98
CA GLY A 113 4.30 -11.14 -3.33
C GLY A 113 5.47 -10.28 -3.79
N SER A 114 5.33 -8.96 -3.86
CA SER A 114 6.43 -8.08 -4.27
C SER A 114 7.50 -7.95 -3.20
N TYR A 115 8.74 -7.78 -3.64
CA TYR A 115 9.90 -7.59 -2.76
C TYR A 115 10.78 -6.41 -3.20
N TYR A 116 10.27 -5.58 -4.11
CA TYR A 116 11.04 -4.52 -4.75
C TYR A 116 11.23 -3.27 -3.90
N TYR A 117 10.46 -3.12 -2.84
CA TYR A 117 10.40 -1.88 -2.08
C TYR A 117 11.31 -1.87 -0.85
N GLY A 118 12.19 -2.86 -0.72
CA GLY A 118 13.10 -2.96 0.43
C GLY A 118 12.42 -3.33 1.76
N LEU A 119 11.12 -3.60 1.73
CA LEU A 119 10.31 -3.93 2.91
C LEU A 119 10.21 -5.44 3.18
N GLY A 120 10.92 -6.26 2.40
CA GLY A 120 10.74 -7.71 2.36
C GLY A 120 9.58 -8.12 1.45
N THR A 121 9.27 -9.41 1.41
CA THR A 121 8.17 -9.92 0.58
C THR A 121 6.83 -9.60 1.20
N LEU A 122 6.09 -8.69 0.58
CA LEU A 122 4.82 -8.19 1.07
C LEU A 122 3.67 -9.17 0.78
N SER A 123 2.79 -9.33 1.74
CA SER A 123 1.57 -10.11 1.60
C SER A 123 0.42 -9.42 2.30
N ILE A 124 -0.74 -9.45 1.65
CA ILE A 124 -1.92 -8.82 2.23
C ILE A 124 -2.32 -9.51 3.56
N ASN A 125 -2.50 -8.72 4.58
CA ASN A 125 -2.90 -9.15 5.90
C ASN A 125 -4.37 -8.84 6.20
N SER A 126 -4.84 -7.69 5.72
CA SER A 126 -6.24 -7.30 5.87
C SER A 126 -6.67 -6.27 4.83
N CYS A 127 -7.96 -6.24 4.58
CA CYS A 127 -8.65 -5.22 3.79
C CYS A 127 -9.94 -4.87 4.54
N LYS A 128 -10.02 -3.66 5.05
CA LYS A 128 -11.15 -3.22 5.89
C LYS A 128 -11.75 -1.92 5.36
N ARG A 129 -13.01 -1.68 5.71
CA ARG A 129 -13.67 -0.42 5.38
C ARG A 129 -12.99 0.74 6.09
N PHE A 130 -12.95 1.87 5.42
CA PHE A 130 -12.37 3.11 5.91
C PHE A 130 -13.24 4.30 5.43
N ALA A 131 -13.54 5.22 6.32
CA ALA A 131 -14.29 6.42 6.01
C ALA A 131 -13.64 7.60 6.76
N PRO A 132 -12.75 8.34 6.08
CA PRO A 132 -12.01 9.43 6.74
C PRO A 132 -12.91 10.61 7.11
N MET A 133 -13.99 10.82 6.35
CA MET A 133 -14.95 11.89 6.59
C MET A 133 -16.30 11.54 5.94
N MET A 134 -17.33 12.36 6.23
CA MET A 134 -18.73 12.06 5.92
C MET A 134 -19.02 11.70 4.46
N ASP A 135 -18.43 12.41 3.52
CA ASP A 135 -18.71 12.23 2.08
C ASP A 135 -17.73 11.32 1.37
N TYR A 136 -16.82 10.69 2.10
CA TYR A 136 -15.82 9.78 1.57
C TYR A 136 -15.98 8.37 2.09
N GLN A 137 -15.78 7.41 1.21
CA GLN A 137 -15.76 6.00 1.55
C GLN A 137 -14.55 5.32 0.92
N GLY A 138 -14.03 4.33 1.60
CA GLY A 138 -12.84 3.66 1.14
C GLY A 138 -12.53 2.38 1.86
N LYS A 139 -11.28 1.97 1.70
CA LYS A 139 -10.70 0.80 2.34
C LYS A 139 -9.29 1.09 2.82
N VAL A 140 -8.87 0.36 3.83
CA VAL A 140 -7.48 0.28 4.25
C VAL A 140 -6.97 -1.12 3.94
N LEU A 141 -5.90 -1.19 3.16
CA LEU A 141 -5.14 -2.40 2.89
C LEU A 141 -3.93 -2.43 3.81
N VAL A 142 -3.70 -3.54 4.45
CA VAL A 142 -2.54 -3.75 5.32
C VAL A 142 -1.72 -4.90 4.75
N PHE A 143 -0.44 -4.64 4.47
CA PHE A 143 0.51 -5.64 4.02
C PHE A 143 1.57 -5.85 5.07
N LYS A 144 1.97 -7.11 5.25
CA LYS A 144 3.05 -7.50 6.15
C LYS A 144 4.05 -8.36 5.42
N THR A 145 5.27 -8.39 5.91
CA THR A 145 6.29 -9.28 5.37
C THR A 145 6.08 -10.72 5.78
N ARG A 146 6.21 -11.63 4.84
CA ARG A 146 6.23 -13.08 5.10
C ARG A 146 7.60 -13.58 5.56
N ASP A 147 8.65 -12.92 5.13
CA ASP A 147 10.03 -13.39 5.33
C ASP A 147 10.42 -13.51 6.79
N PHE A 148 9.82 -12.74 7.62
CA PHE A 148 9.99 -12.85 9.06
C PHE A 148 9.62 -14.20 9.62
N ASN A 149 8.55 -14.79 9.11
CA ASN A 149 8.06 -16.08 9.57
C ASN A 149 8.85 -17.24 8.97
N THR A 150 9.50 -17.02 7.84
CA THR A 150 10.31 -18.05 7.17
C THR A 150 11.75 -18.07 7.64
N THR A 151 12.29 -16.97 8.07
CA THR A 151 13.63 -16.93 8.68
C THR A 151 13.71 -17.74 9.96
N ALA A 152 12.69 -17.74 10.77
CA ALA A 152 12.66 -18.54 11.99
C ALA A 152 12.70 -20.05 11.71
N PRO A 153 11.95 -20.60 10.76
CA PRO A 153 12.09 -21.99 10.35
C PRO A 153 13.47 -22.31 9.75
N THR A 154 14.00 -21.41 8.99
CA THR A 154 15.34 -21.57 8.41
C THR A 154 16.39 -21.70 9.51
N GLY A 155 16.28 -20.88 10.52
CA GLY A 155 17.14 -20.99 11.69
C GLY A 155 17.02 -22.31 12.44
N LYS A 156 15.88 -22.97 12.39
CA LYS A 156 15.67 -24.28 12.98
C LYS A 156 16.41 -25.40 12.28
N GLN A 157 16.75 -25.22 11.05
CA GLN A 157 17.49 -26.22 10.29
C GLN A 157 18.95 -26.30 10.72
N ILE A 158 19.49 -25.21 11.21
CA ILE A 158 20.89 -25.16 11.65
C ILE A 158 21.18 -26.10 12.83
N PRO A 159 20.34 -26.18 13.85
CA PRO A 159 20.60 -27.09 14.98
C PRO A 159 20.58 -28.54 14.61
N SER A 160 19.81 -28.93 13.63
CA SER A 160 19.69 -30.33 13.24
C SER A 160 20.98 -30.95 12.71
N ASN A 161 21.86 -30.12 12.22
CA ASN A 161 23.12 -30.54 11.63
C ASN A 161 24.27 -30.69 12.63
N ARG A 162 23.99 -30.44 13.91
CA ARG A 162 25.02 -30.45 14.93
C ARG A 162 25.04 -31.73 15.76
N LYS A 163 24.45 -32.77 15.28
CA LYS A 163 24.39 -34.04 15.97
C LYS A 163 25.59 -34.94 15.77
N THR A 164 26.58 -34.45 15.17
CA THR A 164 27.81 -35.20 15.00
C THR A 164 28.82 -34.67 15.96
N GLY A 165 28.94 -35.32 17.01
CA GLY A 165 30.00 -35.06 17.93
C GLY A 165 30.44 -36.32 18.54
#